data_1323cac983a3d35b912a4b847d2d253a
#
_entry.id   1323cac983a3d35b912a4b847d2d253a
#
_cell.length_a   1.000
_cell.length_b   1.000
_cell.length_c   1.000
_cell.angle_alpha   90.00
_cell.angle_beta   90.00
_cell.angle_gamma   90.00
#
_symmetry.space_group_name_H-M   'P 1'
#
loop_
_entity.id
_entity.type
_entity.pdbx_description
1 polymer ?
#
loop_
_entity_poly.entity_id
_entity_poly.type
_entity_poly.pdbx_seq_one_letter_code
_entity_poly.pdbx_strand_id
1 'polypeptide(L)'
;VLNRFASRVENRLHKIWESEEKMQPDTIFFDQLGIDTLFIDEAHNFKNISIETKHGALPGLNTKGSKRCDDLMAKVRFIQRTHGGRGAVFATGTPITNSVSDLYTLQRYLDYEHLEELNLLEFDNWVKMFSEVTEEFEVEANGIGYRLRSRLSKYYNLPELSLLISNIADLYYTSNDDKKLPQHVEVVNCTVSASPALRAYIETLADRAELVKSGIVPRTVDNMLKITTDGRKAALDMRLVDPELPDDEDSKLNRCVRNVFEIWNGNSKLTQLIFLDQSTPKEGFN
;
A
#
# COMPACT_ATOMS: atom_id res chain seq x y z
N VAL A 1 20.25 -11.70 18.65
CA VAL A 1 18.86 -11.54 18.17
C VAL A 1 17.94 -11.35 19.36
N LEU A 2 17.95 -12.24 20.36
CA LEU A 2 17.11 -12.18 21.58
C LEU A 2 17.23 -10.85 22.33
N ASN A 3 18.45 -10.31 22.54
CA ASN A 3 18.65 -9.04 23.23
C ASN A 3 18.06 -7.83 22.48
N ARG A 4 18.10 -7.84 21.13
CA ARG A 4 17.46 -6.78 20.31
C ARG A 4 15.94 -6.85 20.37
N PHE A 5 15.39 -8.05 20.49
CA PHE A 5 13.95 -8.25 20.65
C PHE A 5 13.49 -7.77 22.03
N ALA A 6 14.16 -8.20 23.11
CA ALA A 6 13.87 -7.76 24.46
C ALA A 6 13.89 -6.22 24.58
N SER A 7 14.94 -5.55 24.06
CA SER A 7 15.03 -4.09 24.08
C SER A 7 13.91 -3.39 23.27
N ARG A 8 13.41 -4.02 22.18
CA ARG A 8 12.26 -3.45 21.46
C ARG A 8 10.97 -3.57 22.25
N VAL A 9 10.75 -4.70 22.90
CA VAL A 9 9.58 -4.90 23.78
C VAL A 9 9.61 -3.94 24.96
N GLU A 10 10.75 -3.84 25.65
CA GLU A 10 10.94 -2.90 26.76
C GLU A 10 10.69 -1.45 26.33
N ASN A 11 11.26 -1.00 25.22
CA ASN A 11 11.04 0.34 24.69
C ASN A 11 9.58 0.59 24.28
N ARG A 12 8.87 -0.45 23.85
CA ARG A 12 7.45 -0.36 23.48
C ARG A 12 6.57 -0.26 24.74
N LEU A 13 6.86 -1.05 25.78
CA LEU A 13 6.21 -0.98 27.07
C LEU A 13 6.44 0.37 27.75
N HIS A 14 7.67 0.88 27.73
CA HIS A 14 7.98 2.19 28.27
C HIS A 14 7.20 3.31 27.60
N LYS A 15 7.07 3.28 26.27
CA LYS A 15 6.26 4.26 25.53
C LYS A 15 4.77 4.14 25.83
N ILE A 16 4.26 2.96 26.09
CA ILE A 16 2.87 2.76 26.50
C ILE A 16 2.66 3.39 27.87
N TRP A 17 3.52 3.12 28.84
CA TRP A 17 3.46 3.73 30.17
C TRP A 17 3.56 5.25 30.15
N GLU A 18 4.52 5.81 29.39
CA GLU A 18 4.61 7.26 29.23
C GLU A 18 3.36 7.88 28.56
N SER A 19 2.65 7.12 27.74
CA SER A 19 1.40 7.56 27.12
C SER A 19 0.23 7.49 28.10
N GLU A 20 0.20 6.50 29.00
CA GLU A 20 -0.81 6.38 30.05
C GLU A 20 -0.68 7.50 31.09
N GLU A 21 0.55 7.86 31.50
CA GLU A 21 0.79 8.98 32.42
C GLU A 21 0.34 10.34 31.85
N LYS A 22 0.27 10.47 30.52
CA LYS A 22 -0.18 11.70 29.83
C LYS A 22 -1.68 11.70 29.49
N MET A 23 -2.39 10.61 29.78
CA MET A 23 -3.83 10.53 29.53
C MET A 23 -4.61 11.41 30.50
N GLN A 24 -5.62 12.09 29.97
CA GLN A 24 -6.54 12.87 30.81
C GLN A 24 -7.41 11.91 31.65
N PRO A 25 -7.81 12.34 32.88
CA PRO A 25 -8.58 11.49 33.79
C PRO A 25 -9.90 10.96 33.19
N ASP A 26 -10.46 11.66 32.21
CA ASP A 26 -11.74 11.33 31.57
C ASP A 26 -11.57 10.55 30.23
N THR A 27 -10.41 9.96 29.98
CA THR A 27 -10.19 9.17 28.75
C THR A 27 -10.99 7.89 28.81
N ILE A 28 -11.93 7.71 27.86
CA ILE A 28 -12.70 6.48 27.70
C ILE A 28 -11.87 5.49 26.86
N PHE A 29 -11.63 4.31 27.41
CA PHE A 29 -10.92 3.22 26.72
C PHE A 29 -11.87 2.42 25.84
N PHE A 30 -11.32 1.74 24.84
CA PHE A 30 -12.08 0.98 23.86
C PHE A 30 -12.96 -0.12 24.48
N ASP A 31 -12.46 -0.81 25.49
CA ASP A 31 -13.16 -1.85 26.26
C ASP A 31 -14.36 -1.32 27.04
N GLN A 32 -14.37 -0.03 27.38
CA GLN A 32 -15.47 0.65 28.09
C GLN A 32 -16.59 1.10 27.15
N LEU A 33 -16.37 1.06 25.82
CA LEU A 33 -17.36 1.51 24.83
C LEU A 33 -18.50 0.50 24.61
N GLY A 34 -18.37 -0.74 25.07
CA GLY A 34 -19.38 -1.78 24.89
C GLY A 34 -19.61 -2.16 23.42
N ILE A 35 -18.56 -2.15 22.61
CA ILE A 35 -18.63 -2.49 21.18
C ILE A 35 -18.49 -3.99 21.02
N ASP A 36 -19.48 -4.63 20.40
CA ASP A 36 -19.51 -6.07 20.15
C ASP A 36 -19.05 -6.44 18.74
N THR A 37 -19.17 -5.52 17.78
CA THR A 37 -18.82 -5.78 16.37
C THR A 37 -18.21 -4.56 15.71
N LEU A 38 -17.16 -4.79 14.94
CA LEU A 38 -16.51 -3.79 14.07
C LEU A 38 -16.77 -4.12 12.61
N PHE A 39 -17.24 -3.15 11.85
CA PHE A 39 -17.30 -3.17 10.39
C PHE A 39 -16.19 -2.27 9.85
N ILE A 40 -15.27 -2.85 9.10
CA ILE A 40 -14.11 -2.17 8.54
C ILE A 40 -14.24 -2.14 7.03
N ASP A 41 -14.59 -0.97 6.50
CA ASP A 41 -14.59 -0.71 5.07
C ASP A 41 -13.19 -0.35 4.57
N GLU A 42 -12.92 -0.64 3.29
CA GLU A 42 -11.60 -0.48 2.67
C GLU A 42 -10.49 -1.15 3.49
N ALA A 43 -10.73 -2.39 3.91
CA ALA A 43 -9.88 -3.15 4.82
C ALA A 43 -8.44 -3.31 4.33
N HIS A 44 -8.19 -3.21 3.03
CA HIS A 44 -6.85 -3.19 2.45
C HIS A 44 -5.95 -2.07 3.00
N ASN A 45 -6.54 -1.02 3.57
CA ASN A 45 -5.79 0.04 4.26
C ASN A 45 -5.14 -0.42 5.57
N PHE A 46 -5.54 -1.56 6.11
CA PHE A 46 -5.05 -2.12 7.37
C PHE A 46 -4.14 -3.35 7.20
N LYS A 47 -3.63 -3.58 6.00
CA LYS A 47 -2.76 -4.73 5.70
C LYS A 47 -1.36 -4.65 6.30
N ASN A 48 -0.90 -3.47 6.70
CA ASN A 48 0.46 -3.27 7.21
C ASN A 48 0.54 -3.54 8.73
N ILE A 49 0.25 -4.77 9.15
CA ILE A 49 0.51 -5.23 10.51
C ILE A 49 2.01 -5.49 10.72
N SER A 50 2.46 -5.45 11.98
CA SER A 50 3.83 -5.84 12.31
C SER A 50 4.02 -7.34 12.06
N ILE A 51 4.99 -7.70 11.20
CA ILE A 51 5.31 -9.09 10.85
C ILE A 51 6.77 -9.36 11.21
N GLU A 52 7.00 -10.41 11.98
CA GLU A 52 8.34 -10.92 12.24
C GLU A 52 8.70 -11.99 11.21
N THR A 53 9.87 -11.87 10.61
CA THR A 53 10.36 -12.82 9.62
C THR A 53 11.89 -12.91 9.64
N LYS A 54 12.41 -14.10 9.35
CA LYS A 54 13.84 -14.35 9.12
C LYS A 54 14.28 -13.92 7.72
N HIS A 55 13.34 -13.83 6.79
CA HIS A 55 13.58 -13.27 5.47
C HIS A 55 13.78 -11.77 5.59
N GLY A 56 14.80 -11.21 5.00
CA GLY A 56 15.08 -9.77 5.02
C GLY A 56 13.93 -8.91 4.49
N ALA A 57 14.24 -7.75 3.93
CA ALA A 57 13.25 -6.90 3.32
C ALA A 57 12.70 -7.53 2.02
N LEU A 58 11.51 -8.11 2.08
CA LEU A 58 10.80 -8.64 0.91
C LEU A 58 9.94 -7.54 0.27
N PRO A 59 9.99 -7.35 -1.05
CA PRO A 59 9.11 -6.43 -1.78
C PRO A 59 7.63 -6.76 -1.54
N GLY A 60 6.85 -5.74 -1.29
CA GLY A 60 5.41 -5.90 -1.00
C GLY A 60 5.09 -6.29 0.45
N LEU A 61 6.09 -6.62 1.27
CA LEU A 61 5.91 -6.95 2.68
C LEU A 61 6.43 -5.81 3.57
N ASN A 62 5.55 -5.20 4.34
CA ASN A 62 5.93 -4.22 5.35
C ASN A 62 6.11 -4.88 6.72
N THR A 63 7.34 -5.24 7.07
CA THR A 63 7.65 -5.91 8.34
C THR A 63 7.58 -5.00 9.57
N LYS A 64 7.65 -3.68 9.37
CA LYS A 64 7.64 -2.71 10.48
C LYS A 64 6.25 -2.47 11.05
N GLY A 65 5.22 -2.78 10.27
CA GLY A 65 3.85 -2.47 10.61
C GLY A 65 3.52 -0.97 10.60
N SER A 66 2.32 -0.66 11.02
CA SER A 66 1.88 0.70 11.28
C SER A 66 1.08 0.75 12.58
N LYS A 67 1.20 1.85 13.32
CA LYS A 67 0.44 2.04 14.57
C LYS A 67 -1.06 1.81 14.40
N ARG A 68 -1.62 2.29 13.27
CA ARG A 68 -3.04 2.12 12.93
C ARG A 68 -3.44 0.65 12.79
N CYS A 69 -2.60 -0.15 12.12
CA CYS A 69 -2.89 -1.56 11.92
C CYS A 69 -2.71 -2.37 13.21
N ASP A 70 -1.69 -2.05 13.99
CA ASP A 70 -1.45 -2.69 15.28
C ASP A 70 -2.56 -2.35 16.29
N ASP A 71 -3.07 -1.12 16.29
CA ASP A 71 -4.21 -0.68 17.10
C ASP A 71 -5.50 -1.41 16.70
N LEU A 72 -5.79 -1.49 15.40
CA LEU A 72 -6.94 -2.25 14.92
C LEU A 72 -6.83 -3.74 15.28
N MET A 73 -5.64 -4.34 15.14
CA MET A 73 -5.40 -5.72 15.53
C MET A 73 -5.73 -5.96 17.01
N ALA A 74 -5.28 -5.07 17.90
CA ALA A 74 -5.59 -5.16 19.32
C ALA A 74 -7.10 -5.11 19.59
N LYS A 75 -7.82 -4.20 18.95
CA LYS A 75 -9.28 -4.05 19.07
C LYS A 75 -10.03 -5.26 18.53
N VAL A 76 -9.68 -5.75 17.35
CA VAL A 76 -10.27 -6.95 16.76
C VAL A 76 -10.04 -8.17 17.68
N ARG A 77 -8.82 -8.36 18.16
CA ARG A 77 -8.51 -9.47 19.08
C ARG A 77 -9.27 -9.34 20.41
N PHE A 78 -9.45 -8.14 20.93
CA PHE A 78 -10.25 -7.93 22.14
C PHE A 78 -11.70 -8.39 21.92
N ILE A 79 -12.36 -7.94 20.84
CA ILE A 79 -13.73 -8.32 20.52
C ILE A 79 -13.83 -9.84 20.28
N GLN A 80 -12.96 -10.42 19.49
CA GLN A 80 -12.98 -11.85 19.18
C GLN A 80 -12.86 -12.73 20.44
N ARG A 81 -11.98 -12.36 21.38
CA ARG A 81 -11.81 -13.10 22.65
C ARG A 81 -13.09 -13.07 23.50
N THR A 82 -13.82 -11.98 23.49
CA THR A 82 -15.07 -11.82 24.25
C THR A 82 -16.29 -12.45 23.55
N HIS A 83 -16.20 -12.66 22.20
CA HIS A 83 -17.34 -13.11 21.39
C HIS A 83 -17.07 -14.42 20.63
N GLY A 84 -16.21 -15.29 21.15
CA GLY A 84 -15.96 -16.61 20.59
C GLY A 84 -15.40 -16.61 19.16
N GLY A 85 -14.39 -15.75 18.91
CA GLY A 85 -13.72 -15.62 17.61
C GLY A 85 -14.47 -14.73 16.60
N ARG A 86 -15.59 -14.11 16.97
CA ARG A 86 -16.46 -13.32 16.09
C ARG A 86 -16.39 -11.82 16.42
N GLY A 87 -17.09 -10.99 15.62
CA GLY A 87 -17.27 -9.57 15.89
C GLY A 87 -16.41 -8.64 15.03
N ALA A 88 -15.73 -9.14 14.00
CA ALA A 88 -15.04 -8.31 13.02
C ALA A 88 -15.50 -8.67 11.60
N VAL A 89 -15.93 -7.67 10.84
CA VAL A 89 -16.33 -7.80 9.44
C VAL A 89 -15.49 -6.83 8.59
N PHE A 90 -14.76 -7.38 7.63
CA PHE A 90 -13.90 -6.61 6.74
C PHE A 90 -14.50 -6.59 5.34
N ALA A 91 -14.60 -5.40 4.74
CA ALA A 91 -15.02 -5.22 3.36
C ALA A 91 -13.89 -4.60 2.54
N THR A 92 -13.62 -5.13 1.35
CA THR A 92 -12.65 -4.56 0.41
C THR A 92 -12.89 -5.06 -1.01
N GLY A 93 -12.73 -4.18 -2.00
CA GLY A 93 -12.68 -4.56 -3.41
C GLY A 93 -11.30 -5.11 -3.86
N THR A 94 -10.27 -5.00 -3.02
CA THR A 94 -8.89 -5.37 -3.37
C THR A 94 -8.19 -6.11 -2.22
N PRO A 95 -8.56 -7.38 -1.96
CA PRO A 95 -7.98 -8.17 -0.85
C PRO A 95 -6.48 -8.42 -1.04
N ILE A 96 -6.03 -8.48 -2.28
CA ILE A 96 -4.60 -8.57 -2.67
C ILE A 96 -4.24 -7.31 -3.45
N THR A 97 -3.31 -6.52 -2.95
CA THR A 97 -2.87 -5.28 -3.60
C THR A 97 -1.45 -5.36 -4.13
N ASN A 98 -0.52 -5.84 -3.34
CA ASN A 98 0.91 -5.87 -3.69
C ASN A 98 1.51 -7.28 -3.68
N SER A 99 1.00 -8.16 -2.86
CA SER A 99 1.52 -9.52 -2.69
C SER A 99 0.44 -10.44 -2.14
N VAL A 100 0.53 -11.73 -2.44
CA VAL A 100 -0.33 -12.76 -1.85
C VAL A 100 -0.20 -12.79 -0.31
N SER A 101 0.90 -12.28 0.25
CA SER A 101 1.05 -12.10 1.69
C SER A 101 0.02 -11.15 2.32
N ASP A 102 -0.72 -10.36 1.52
CA ASP A 102 -1.85 -9.58 2.01
C ASP A 102 -2.95 -10.50 2.56
N LEU A 103 -3.11 -11.72 2.00
CA LEU A 103 -4.03 -12.75 2.52
C LEU A 103 -3.63 -13.24 3.92
N TYR A 104 -2.34 -13.42 4.18
CA TYR A 104 -1.86 -13.75 5.53
C TYR A 104 -2.30 -12.68 6.55
N THR A 105 -2.24 -11.43 6.18
CA THR A 105 -2.69 -10.34 7.07
C THR A 105 -4.19 -10.42 7.34
N LEU A 106 -5.00 -10.69 6.33
CA LEU A 106 -6.45 -10.88 6.51
C LEU A 106 -6.74 -12.09 7.40
N GLN A 107 -6.06 -13.21 7.21
CA GLN A 107 -6.19 -14.38 8.08
C GLN A 107 -5.77 -14.06 9.52
N ARG A 108 -4.72 -13.26 9.73
CA ARG A 108 -4.31 -12.82 11.07
C ARG A 108 -5.39 -12.02 11.79
N TYR A 109 -6.19 -11.24 11.07
CA TYR A 109 -7.34 -10.53 11.65
C TYR A 109 -8.54 -11.43 11.87
N LEU A 110 -8.87 -12.31 10.93
CA LEU A 110 -10.18 -12.97 10.87
C LEU A 110 -10.15 -14.44 11.31
N ASP A 111 -8.99 -15.09 11.28
CA ASP A 111 -8.83 -16.54 11.49
C ASP A 111 -7.64 -16.85 12.42
N TYR A 112 -7.44 -16.02 13.41
CA TYR A 112 -6.24 -16.08 14.25
C TYR A 112 -6.07 -17.43 14.96
N GLU A 113 -7.13 -17.94 15.59
CA GLU A 113 -7.09 -19.17 16.39
C GLU A 113 -6.85 -20.41 15.51
N HIS A 114 -7.47 -20.46 14.33
CA HIS A 114 -7.25 -21.55 13.40
C HIS A 114 -5.82 -21.50 12.79
N LEU A 115 -5.27 -20.31 12.52
CA LEU A 115 -3.85 -20.19 12.15
C LEU A 115 -2.92 -20.67 13.26
N GLU A 116 -3.27 -20.47 14.54
CA GLU A 116 -2.51 -20.95 15.68
C GLU A 116 -2.54 -22.48 15.74
N GLU A 117 -3.71 -23.08 15.61
CA GLU A 117 -3.90 -24.55 15.56
C GLU A 117 -3.10 -25.20 14.42
N LEU A 118 -3.05 -24.55 13.25
CA LEU A 118 -2.27 -25.01 12.10
C LEU A 118 -0.78 -24.66 12.18
N ASN A 119 -0.32 -23.98 13.24
CA ASN A 119 1.04 -23.45 13.37
C ASN A 119 1.46 -22.50 12.22
N LEU A 120 0.52 -21.72 11.71
CA LEU A 120 0.69 -20.75 10.61
C LEU A 120 0.66 -19.29 11.07
N LEU A 121 0.60 -19.02 12.40
CA LEU A 121 0.68 -17.68 12.94
C LEU A 121 2.01 -16.99 12.68
N GLU A 122 3.10 -17.76 12.64
CA GLU A 122 4.39 -17.24 12.24
C GLU A 122 4.45 -17.12 10.73
N PHE A 123 4.77 -15.94 10.23
CA PHE A 123 4.82 -15.65 8.79
C PHE A 123 5.76 -16.61 8.04
N ASP A 124 6.90 -16.95 8.63
CA ASP A 124 7.86 -17.86 7.99
C ASP A 124 7.29 -19.28 7.80
N ASN A 125 6.40 -19.75 8.68
CA ASN A 125 5.71 -21.02 8.54
C ASN A 125 4.64 -20.94 7.43
N TRP A 126 3.88 -19.83 7.40
CA TRP A 126 2.92 -19.58 6.34
C TRP A 126 3.60 -19.50 4.96
N VAL A 127 4.73 -18.81 4.87
CA VAL A 127 5.52 -18.74 3.62
C VAL A 127 5.97 -20.13 3.19
N LYS A 128 6.50 -20.97 4.10
CA LYS A 128 6.91 -22.34 3.76
C LYS A 128 5.78 -23.20 3.24
N MET A 129 4.54 -22.95 3.68
CA MET A 129 3.38 -23.72 3.26
C MET A 129 2.88 -23.27 1.88
N PHE A 130 2.91 -21.97 1.56
CA PHE A 130 2.21 -21.41 0.41
C PHE A 130 3.09 -20.71 -0.63
N SER A 131 4.37 -20.50 -0.34
CA SER A 131 5.24 -19.70 -1.20
C SER A 131 6.70 -20.10 -1.08
N GLU A 132 7.49 -19.72 -2.07
CA GLU A 132 8.95 -19.82 -2.08
C GLU A 132 9.56 -18.43 -2.22
N VAL A 133 10.62 -18.17 -1.45
CA VAL A 133 11.43 -16.96 -1.63
C VAL A 133 12.49 -17.25 -2.68
N THR A 134 12.42 -16.55 -3.80
CA THR A 134 13.42 -16.64 -4.86
C THR A 134 14.24 -15.37 -4.95
N GLU A 135 15.44 -15.47 -5.47
CA GLU A 135 16.29 -14.33 -5.77
C GLU A 135 16.27 -14.07 -7.28
N GLU A 136 15.89 -12.86 -7.65
CA GLU A 136 15.79 -12.43 -9.04
C GLU A 136 16.60 -11.17 -9.27
N PHE A 137 17.16 -11.06 -10.48
CA PHE A 137 17.82 -9.84 -10.94
C PHE A 137 16.76 -8.83 -11.38
N GLU A 138 16.72 -7.69 -10.72
CA GLU A 138 15.87 -6.57 -11.10
C GLU A 138 16.72 -5.43 -11.66
N VAL A 139 16.19 -4.75 -12.66
CA VAL A 139 16.76 -3.49 -13.12
C VAL A 139 16.70 -2.47 -11.98
N GLU A 140 17.79 -1.79 -11.71
CA GLU A 140 17.83 -0.73 -10.72
C GLU A 140 16.93 0.45 -11.14
N ALA A 141 16.50 1.23 -10.16
CA ALA A 141 15.62 2.38 -10.41
C ALA A 141 16.21 3.46 -11.33
N ASN A 142 17.53 3.48 -11.50
CA ASN A 142 18.23 4.35 -12.46
C ASN A 142 18.21 3.80 -13.90
N GLY A 143 17.70 2.57 -14.14
CA GLY A 143 17.63 1.95 -15.45
C GLY A 143 18.96 1.40 -16.01
N ILE A 144 20.08 1.52 -15.28
CA ILE A 144 21.43 1.24 -15.82
C ILE A 144 22.06 -0.01 -15.22
N GLY A 145 21.58 -0.50 -14.06
CA GLY A 145 22.17 -1.63 -13.35
C GLY A 145 21.19 -2.73 -13.02
N TYR A 146 21.71 -3.87 -12.59
CA TYR A 146 20.93 -4.98 -12.05
C TYR A 146 21.30 -5.17 -10.58
N ARG A 147 20.30 -5.47 -9.75
CA ARG A 147 20.48 -5.88 -8.36
C ARG A 147 19.78 -7.19 -8.10
N LEU A 148 20.39 -8.03 -7.29
CA LEU A 148 19.74 -9.23 -6.79
C LEU A 148 18.73 -8.84 -5.71
N ARG A 149 17.52 -9.35 -5.83
CA ARG A 149 16.45 -9.08 -4.87
C ARG A 149 15.65 -10.32 -4.57
N SER A 150 15.48 -10.60 -3.27
CA SER A 150 14.62 -11.69 -2.83
C SER A 150 13.17 -11.29 -2.94
N ARG A 151 12.33 -12.15 -3.52
CA ARG A 151 10.87 -11.98 -3.64
C ARG A 151 10.13 -13.21 -3.19
N LEU A 152 8.91 -13.02 -2.72
CA LEU A 152 7.94 -14.10 -2.66
C LEU A 152 7.45 -14.37 -4.08
N SER A 153 7.84 -15.50 -4.63
CA SER A 153 7.42 -15.97 -5.95
C SER A 153 7.09 -17.46 -5.86
N LYS A 154 6.56 -18.02 -6.93
CA LYS A 154 6.13 -19.42 -6.98
C LYS A 154 5.24 -19.79 -5.78
N TYR A 155 3.97 -19.57 -5.97
CA TYR A 155 2.95 -19.97 -5.00
C TYR A 155 2.50 -21.40 -5.26
N TYR A 156 2.33 -22.17 -4.21
CA TYR A 156 1.86 -23.55 -4.24
C TYR A 156 0.83 -23.78 -3.15
N ASN A 157 0.21 -24.97 -3.13
CA ASN A 157 -0.91 -25.30 -2.24
C ASN A 157 -2.04 -24.24 -2.33
N LEU A 158 -2.26 -23.70 -3.55
CA LEU A 158 -3.29 -22.68 -3.77
C LEU A 158 -4.71 -23.18 -3.48
N PRO A 159 -5.08 -24.45 -3.76
CA PRO A 159 -6.38 -24.97 -3.36
C PRO A 159 -6.59 -24.92 -1.84
N GLU A 160 -5.59 -25.29 -1.05
CA GLU A 160 -5.63 -25.25 0.40
C GLU A 160 -5.71 -23.82 0.92
N LEU A 161 -4.91 -22.90 0.35
CA LEU A 161 -5.00 -21.48 0.70
C LEU A 161 -6.38 -20.91 0.36
N SER A 162 -6.92 -21.25 -0.82
CA SER A 162 -8.26 -20.85 -1.23
C SER A 162 -9.34 -21.36 -0.28
N LEU A 163 -9.20 -22.60 0.18
CA LEU A 163 -10.13 -23.20 1.16
C LEU A 163 -10.07 -22.44 2.49
N LEU A 164 -8.88 -22.16 3.01
CA LEU A 164 -8.71 -21.36 4.23
C LEU A 164 -9.36 -19.99 4.11
N ILE A 165 -9.16 -19.31 2.98
CA ILE A 165 -9.78 -18.00 2.73
C ILE A 165 -11.30 -18.10 2.60
N SER A 166 -11.82 -19.14 1.94
CA SER A 166 -13.27 -19.32 1.77
C SER A 166 -14.02 -19.54 3.09
N ASN A 167 -13.33 -20.02 4.13
CA ASN A 167 -13.91 -20.17 5.47
C ASN A 167 -14.19 -18.82 6.16
N ILE A 168 -13.48 -17.77 5.79
CA ILE A 168 -13.55 -16.45 6.42
C ILE A 168 -14.00 -15.33 5.48
N ALA A 169 -14.17 -15.61 4.19
CA ALA A 169 -14.49 -14.60 3.19
C ALA A 169 -15.63 -15.06 2.28
N ASP A 170 -16.55 -14.14 2.05
CA ASP A 170 -17.53 -14.23 0.97
C ASP A 170 -17.02 -13.42 -0.22
N LEU A 171 -16.89 -14.05 -1.39
CA LEU A 171 -16.32 -13.47 -2.59
C LEU A 171 -17.42 -13.22 -3.62
N TYR A 172 -17.71 -11.96 -3.87
CA TYR A 172 -18.62 -11.54 -4.92
C TYR A 172 -17.87 -11.11 -6.17
N TYR A 173 -18.15 -11.73 -7.29
CA TYR A 173 -17.61 -11.37 -8.60
C TYR A 173 -18.71 -10.73 -9.45
N THR A 174 -18.46 -9.50 -9.91
CA THR A 174 -19.35 -8.85 -10.89
C THR A 174 -19.25 -9.59 -12.21
N SER A 175 -20.37 -10.07 -12.72
CA SER A 175 -20.42 -10.65 -14.08
C SER A 175 -20.50 -9.54 -15.13
N ASN A 176 -19.92 -9.76 -16.30
CA ASN A 176 -20.04 -8.84 -17.45
C ASN A 176 -21.51 -8.68 -17.92
N ASP A 177 -22.41 -9.56 -17.49
CA ASP A 177 -23.83 -9.52 -17.79
C ASP A 177 -24.66 -8.64 -16.84
N ASP A 178 -24.03 -8.02 -15.85
CA ASP A 178 -24.73 -7.10 -14.96
C ASP A 178 -25.08 -5.81 -15.72
N LYS A 179 -26.36 -5.72 -16.11
CA LYS A 179 -26.91 -4.60 -16.91
C LYS A 179 -26.77 -3.23 -16.25
N LYS A 180 -26.37 -3.17 -14.96
CA LYS A 180 -26.12 -1.92 -14.22
C LYS A 180 -24.73 -1.37 -14.46
N LEU A 181 -23.82 -2.16 -15.00
CA LEU A 181 -22.45 -1.70 -15.29
C LEU A 181 -22.42 -1.02 -16.67
N PRO A 182 -21.65 0.05 -16.82
CA PRO A 182 -21.34 0.63 -18.12
C PRO A 182 -20.70 -0.42 -19.02
N GLN A 183 -21.00 -0.35 -20.31
CA GLN A 183 -20.31 -1.23 -21.27
C GLN A 183 -18.81 -0.96 -21.24
N HIS A 184 -18.03 -2.04 -21.12
CA HIS A 184 -16.58 -1.95 -21.23
C HIS A 184 -16.20 -1.59 -22.66
N VAL A 185 -15.43 -0.52 -22.81
CA VAL A 185 -14.82 -0.13 -24.09
C VAL A 185 -13.30 -0.35 -24.01
N GLU A 186 -12.67 -0.47 -25.18
CA GLU A 186 -11.22 -0.61 -25.23
C GLU A 186 -10.50 0.58 -24.61
N VAL A 187 -9.40 0.28 -23.90
CA VAL A 187 -8.55 1.30 -23.30
C VAL A 187 -7.78 2.03 -24.39
N VAL A 188 -7.99 3.33 -24.49
CA VAL A 188 -7.24 4.19 -25.41
C VAL A 188 -6.05 4.82 -24.69
N ASN A 189 -4.84 4.41 -25.11
CA ASN A 189 -3.61 4.96 -24.56
C ASN A 189 -3.26 6.28 -25.26
N CYS A 190 -3.43 7.40 -24.55
CA CYS A 190 -3.03 8.72 -25.03
C CYS A 190 -1.62 9.05 -24.54
N THR A 191 -0.63 8.96 -25.42
CA THR A 191 0.76 9.32 -25.13
C THR A 191 1.10 10.70 -25.61
N VAL A 192 2.01 11.38 -24.90
CA VAL A 192 2.60 12.66 -25.30
C VAL A 192 4.12 12.53 -25.28
N SER A 193 4.80 13.29 -26.13
CA SER A 193 6.26 13.35 -26.17
C SER A 193 6.78 14.16 -24.99
N ALA A 194 7.88 13.71 -24.39
CA ALA A 194 8.56 14.47 -23.35
C ALA A 194 9.12 15.77 -23.93
N SER A 195 8.85 16.89 -23.25
CA SER A 195 9.44 18.20 -23.60
C SER A 195 10.95 18.20 -23.36
N PRO A 196 11.71 19.12 -24.00
CA PRO A 196 13.14 19.27 -23.73
C PRO A 196 13.45 19.53 -22.24
N ALA A 197 12.63 20.32 -21.57
CA ALA A 197 12.76 20.61 -20.13
C ALA A 197 12.58 19.35 -19.29
N LEU A 198 11.58 18.52 -19.59
CA LEU A 198 11.38 17.24 -18.89
C LEU A 198 12.55 16.28 -19.11
N ARG A 199 13.09 16.19 -20.32
CA ARG A 199 14.25 15.31 -20.60
C ARG A 199 15.48 15.74 -19.81
N ALA A 200 15.80 17.04 -19.83
CA ALA A 200 16.92 17.58 -19.05
C ALA A 200 16.73 17.33 -17.54
N TYR A 201 15.51 17.48 -17.03
CA TYR A 201 15.21 17.22 -15.62
C TYR A 201 15.38 15.75 -15.26
N ILE A 202 14.97 14.81 -16.13
CA ILE A 202 15.16 13.37 -15.90
C ILE A 202 16.65 13.03 -15.76
N GLU A 203 17.53 13.65 -16.54
CA GLU A 203 18.98 13.49 -16.41
C GLU A 203 19.45 13.92 -15.00
N THR A 204 18.99 15.05 -14.50
CA THR A 204 19.33 15.50 -13.14
C THR A 204 18.82 14.53 -12.06
N LEU A 205 17.68 13.88 -12.27
CA LEU A 205 17.17 12.87 -11.35
C LEU A 205 18.06 11.60 -11.35
N ALA A 206 18.59 11.22 -12.50
CA ALA A 206 19.54 10.11 -12.61
C ALA A 206 20.84 10.41 -11.84
N ASP A 207 21.42 11.60 -12.01
CA ASP A 207 22.59 12.05 -11.28
C ASP A 207 22.36 12.06 -9.76
N ARG A 208 21.20 12.58 -9.32
CA ARG A 208 20.81 12.56 -7.91
C ARG A 208 20.71 11.13 -7.36
N ALA A 209 20.15 10.20 -8.16
CA ALA A 209 20.04 8.80 -7.76
C ALA A 209 21.40 8.14 -7.57
N GLU A 210 22.39 8.46 -8.41
CA GLU A 210 23.75 7.97 -8.25
C GLU A 210 24.45 8.54 -7.01
N LEU A 211 24.28 9.82 -6.72
CA LEU A 211 24.82 10.45 -5.51
C LEU A 211 24.23 9.86 -4.23
N VAL A 212 22.93 9.55 -4.22
CA VAL A 212 22.28 8.86 -3.09
C VAL A 212 22.78 7.41 -2.97
N LYS A 213 22.95 6.71 -4.09
CA LYS A 213 23.44 5.33 -4.12
C LYS A 213 24.87 5.22 -3.62
N SER A 214 25.75 6.13 -4.02
CA SER A 214 27.15 6.19 -3.57
C SER A 214 27.32 6.61 -2.11
N GLY A 215 26.25 7.08 -1.46
CA GLY A 215 26.28 7.54 -0.07
C GLY A 215 26.93 8.92 0.12
N ILE A 216 27.23 9.63 -0.97
CA ILE A 216 27.79 10.99 -0.92
C ILE A 216 26.76 11.98 -0.31
N VAL A 217 25.49 11.80 -0.62
CA VAL A 217 24.41 12.63 -0.09
C VAL A 217 23.71 11.90 1.06
N PRO A 218 23.58 12.51 2.26
CA PRO A 218 22.85 11.92 3.37
C PRO A 218 21.38 11.68 3.01
N ARG A 219 20.82 10.55 3.43
CA ARG A 219 19.40 10.17 3.15
C ARG A 219 18.37 11.15 3.70
N THR A 220 18.77 11.98 4.65
CA THR A 220 17.94 13.06 5.22
C THR A 220 17.86 14.26 4.30
N VAL A 221 18.84 14.47 3.44
CA VAL A 221 18.91 15.56 2.45
C VAL A 221 18.21 15.14 1.16
N ASP A 222 18.59 13.99 0.61
CA ASP A 222 17.96 13.40 -0.58
C ASP A 222 17.88 11.86 -0.47
N ASN A 223 16.89 11.27 -1.15
CA ASN A 223 16.65 9.84 -1.11
C ASN A 223 15.80 9.38 -2.30
N MET A 224 15.80 8.08 -2.59
CA MET A 224 15.08 7.52 -3.73
C MET A 224 13.58 7.82 -3.71
N LEU A 225 12.94 7.93 -2.54
CA LEU A 225 11.51 8.27 -2.46
C LEU A 225 11.25 9.69 -2.94
N LYS A 226 12.09 10.65 -2.51
CA LYS A 226 12.01 12.05 -2.94
C LYS A 226 12.25 12.17 -4.45
N ILE A 227 13.31 11.54 -4.96
CA ILE A 227 13.64 11.51 -6.40
C ILE A 227 12.48 10.94 -7.23
N THR A 228 11.89 9.82 -6.79
CA THR A 228 10.74 9.21 -7.47
C THR A 228 9.50 10.12 -7.42
N THR A 229 9.28 10.80 -6.30
CA THR A 229 8.17 11.75 -6.15
C THR A 229 8.35 12.95 -7.08
N ASP A 230 9.56 13.52 -7.13
CA ASP A 230 9.89 14.63 -8.03
C ASP A 230 9.74 14.22 -9.51
N GLY A 231 10.17 12.99 -9.86
CA GLY A 231 9.97 12.44 -11.20
C GLY A 231 8.49 12.28 -11.58
N ARG A 232 7.65 11.83 -10.64
CA ARG A 232 6.19 11.75 -10.87
C ARG A 232 5.57 13.12 -11.07
N LYS A 233 5.98 14.13 -10.30
CA LYS A 233 5.53 15.51 -10.45
C LYS A 233 5.93 16.04 -11.82
N ALA A 234 7.20 15.94 -12.19
CA ALA A 234 7.72 16.40 -13.47
C ALA A 234 7.01 15.72 -14.66
N ALA A 235 6.75 14.41 -14.55
CA ALA A 235 6.03 13.67 -15.57
C ALA A 235 4.55 14.04 -15.72
N LEU A 236 3.94 14.62 -14.69
CA LEU A 236 2.58 15.16 -14.76
C LEU A 236 2.60 16.58 -15.36
N ASP A 237 3.34 17.48 -14.73
CA ASP A 237 3.54 18.86 -15.18
C ASP A 237 4.84 19.40 -14.57
N MET A 238 5.72 19.96 -15.40
CA MET A 238 7.01 20.48 -14.95
C MET A 238 6.88 21.65 -13.97
N ARG A 239 5.78 22.40 -14.01
CA ARG A 239 5.49 23.49 -13.06
C ARG A 239 5.30 23.02 -11.62
N LEU A 240 5.05 21.72 -11.39
CA LEU A 240 5.02 21.14 -10.04
C LEU A 240 6.40 20.99 -9.41
N VAL A 241 7.45 21.11 -10.21
CA VAL A 241 8.85 21.07 -9.78
C VAL A 241 9.47 22.47 -9.83
N ASP A 242 9.21 23.20 -10.89
CA ASP A 242 9.65 24.57 -11.11
C ASP A 242 8.48 25.45 -11.58
N PRO A 243 7.85 26.21 -10.67
CA PRO A 243 6.70 27.05 -10.98
C PRO A 243 6.96 28.18 -11.97
N GLU A 244 8.23 28.54 -12.20
CA GLU A 244 8.60 29.61 -13.14
C GLU A 244 8.60 29.14 -14.60
N LEU A 245 8.47 27.85 -14.86
CA LEU A 245 8.40 27.32 -16.22
C LEU A 245 7.08 27.70 -16.89
N PRO A 246 7.12 27.99 -18.21
CA PRO A 246 5.90 28.25 -18.99
C PRO A 246 5.03 26.97 -19.08
N ASP A 247 3.76 27.20 -19.40
CA ASP A 247 2.85 26.09 -19.71
C ASP A 247 3.32 25.36 -20.97
N ASP A 248 3.37 24.01 -20.86
CA ASP A 248 3.66 23.13 -21.99
C ASP A 248 2.34 22.65 -22.59
N GLU A 249 1.96 23.23 -23.73
CA GLU A 249 0.72 22.90 -24.42
C GLU A 249 0.58 21.40 -24.75
N ASP A 250 1.71 20.70 -24.91
CA ASP A 250 1.75 19.27 -25.19
C ASP A 250 1.93 18.41 -23.94
N SER A 251 1.81 19.00 -22.74
CA SER A 251 1.86 18.23 -21.48
C SER A 251 0.73 17.21 -21.39
N LYS A 252 0.94 16.19 -20.57
CA LYS A 252 -0.10 15.18 -20.24
C LYS A 252 -1.37 15.82 -19.72
N LEU A 253 -1.22 16.87 -18.90
CA LEU A 253 -2.33 17.59 -18.30
C LEU A 253 -3.16 18.30 -19.37
N ASN A 254 -2.51 19.06 -20.24
CA ASN A 254 -3.17 19.77 -21.33
C ASN A 254 -3.81 18.80 -22.34
N ARG A 255 -3.18 17.66 -22.61
CA ARG A 255 -3.77 16.60 -23.44
C ARG A 255 -5.02 16.03 -22.79
N CYS A 256 -4.98 15.77 -21.47
CA CYS A 256 -6.14 15.30 -20.72
C CYS A 256 -7.29 16.31 -20.79
N VAL A 257 -7.02 17.59 -20.57
CA VAL A 257 -8.01 18.68 -20.65
C VAL A 257 -8.66 18.71 -22.03
N ARG A 258 -7.86 18.65 -23.10
CA ARG A 258 -8.40 18.61 -24.48
C ARG A 258 -9.32 17.40 -24.69
N ASN A 259 -8.89 16.20 -24.31
CA ASN A 259 -9.69 14.99 -24.45
C ASN A 259 -11.01 15.09 -23.66
N VAL A 260 -10.96 15.57 -22.43
CA VAL A 260 -12.15 15.77 -21.59
C VAL A 260 -13.11 16.75 -22.22
N PHE A 261 -12.59 17.88 -22.76
CA PHE A 261 -13.39 18.90 -23.43
C PHE A 261 -14.02 18.36 -24.71
N GLU A 262 -13.26 17.63 -25.54
CA GLU A 262 -13.78 17.01 -26.77
C GLU A 262 -14.91 16.03 -26.49
N ILE A 263 -14.76 15.17 -25.49
CA ILE A 263 -15.80 14.21 -25.08
C ILE A 263 -17.03 14.96 -24.55
N TRP A 264 -16.82 15.99 -23.72
CA TRP A 264 -17.90 16.79 -23.16
C TRP A 264 -18.66 17.56 -24.24
N ASN A 265 -17.96 18.14 -25.19
CA ASN A 265 -18.57 18.90 -26.28
C ASN A 265 -19.31 18.04 -27.32
N GLY A 266 -18.80 16.81 -27.52
CA GLY A 266 -19.40 15.83 -28.45
C GLY A 266 -20.61 15.06 -27.87
N ASN A 267 -20.75 15.03 -26.54
CA ASN A 267 -21.74 14.20 -25.85
C ASN A 267 -22.40 14.95 -24.72
N SER A 268 -23.58 15.52 -24.94
CA SER A 268 -24.35 16.15 -23.87
C SER A 268 -24.77 15.12 -22.80
N LYS A 269 -24.61 15.46 -21.53
CA LYS A 269 -25.06 14.68 -20.35
C LYS A 269 -24.20 13.47 -19.95
N LEU A 270 -22.97 13.29 -20.46
CA LEU A 270 -22.06 12.29 -19.98
C LEU A 270 -21.25 12.80 -18.78
N THR A 271 -21.09 11.95 -17.78
CA THR A 271 -20.21 12.19 -16.64
C THR A 271 -18.82 11.62 -16.95
N GLN A 272 -17.77 12.34 -16.60
CA GLN A 272 -16.39 11.90 -16.75
C GLN A 272 -15.74 11.86 -15.38
N LEU A 273 -14.97 10.81 -15.10
CA LEU A 273 -14.16 10.67 -13.91
C LEU A 273 -12.69 10.82 -14.28
N ILE A 274 -11.98 11.69 -13.56
CA ILE A 274 -10.55 11.92 -13.75
C ILE A 274 -9.84 11.48 -12.48
N PHE A 275 -8.91 10.53 -12.61
CA PHE A 275 -8.10 10.03 -11.51
C PHE A 275 -6.70 10.63 -11.60
N LEU A 276 -6.27 11.33 -10.56
CA LEU A 276 -4.96 11.94 -10.44
C LEU A 276 -4.28 11.46 -9.16
N ASP A 277 -3.08 10.91 -9.28
CA ASP A 277 -2.29 10.46 -8.13
C ASP A 277 -1.67 11.61 -7.34
N GLN A 278 -1.52 12.76 -7.97
CA GLN A 278 -0.83 13.91 -7.39
C GLN A 278 -1.58 15.22 -7.72
N SER A 279 -1.19 16.27 -7.01
CA SER A 279 -1.71 17.62 -7.26
C SER A 279 -3.22 17.75 -7.00
N THR A 280 -3.72 17.02 -6.00
CA THR A 280 -5.06 17.26 -5.49
C THR A 280 -5.16 18.68 -4.95
N PRO A 281 -6.20 19.45 -5.32
CA PRO A 281 -6.39 20.80 -4.82
C PRO A 281 -6.39 20.84 -3.28
N LYS A 282 -5.67 21.76 -2.71
CA LYS A 282 -5.63 22.01 -1.27
C LYS A 282 -5.38 23.50 -1.02
N GLU A 283 -5.68 23.97 0.19
CA GLU A 283 -5.47 25.35 0.58
C GLU A 283 -4.02 25.78 0.32
N GLY A 284 -3.82 26.90 -0.37
CA GLY A 284 -2.51 27.41 -0.78
C GLY A 284 -1.89 26.74 -2.01
N PHE A 285 -2.65 25.88 -2.72
CA PHE A 285 -2.22 25.26 -3.97
C PHE A 285 -3.39 25.29 -4.97
N ASN A 286 -3.26 26.15 -5.98
CA ASN A 286 -4.20 26.27 -7.11
C ASN A 286 -3.46 26.03 -8.41
#